data_9785bc2f281b68d7a1f9196f297419f8
#
_entry.id   9785bc2f281b68d7a1f9196f297419f8
#
_cell.length_a   1.000
_cell.length_b   1.000
_cell.length_c   1.000
_cell.angle_alpha   90.00
_cell.angle_beta   90.00
_cell.angle_gamma   90.00
#
_symmetry.space_group_name_H-M   'P 1'
#
loop_
_entity.id
_entity.type
_entity.pdbx_description
1 polymer ?
#
loop_
_entity_poly.entity_id
_entity_poly.type
_entity_poly.pdbx_seq_one_letter_code
_entity_poly.pdbx_strand_id
1 'polypeptide(L)'
;MEILDILILGSGPAALCLASELAKQNLNIKGISTKSPHQKWENTYGIWASELEEFGLASLLSHRWSKTVSYFGDGIKEKGNNPTKHFYDYGLINQEAFQTELLKSCKGIQWLNETAKLIKSENKISEVICLSGLKLKAR
;
A
#
# COMPACT_ATOMS: atom_id res chain seq x y z
N MET A 1 21.75 19.42 -1.04
CA MET A 1 20.94 18.19 -1.20
C MET A 1 19.49 18.62 -1.14
N GLU A 2 18.69 18.20 -2.11
CA GLU A 2 17.26 18.49 -2.17
C GLU A 2 16.54 17.86 -0.98
N ILE A 3 15.56 18.57 -0.38
CA ILE A 3 14.68 18.02 0.65
C ILE A 3 13.32 17.84 0.00
N LEU A 4 12.87 16.59 -0.05
CA LEU A 4 11.55 16.21 -0.55
C LEU A 4 10.48 16.59 0.49
N ASP A 5 9.25 16.78 0.03
CA ASP A 5 8.13 16.85 0.94
C ASP A 5 7.80 15.44 1.45
N ILE A 6 7.85 14.44 0.57
CA ILE A 6 7.57 13.05 0.93
C ILE A 6 8.51 12.10 0.18
N LEU A 7 9.00 11.08 0.89
CA LEU A 7 9.70 9.93 0.32
C LEU A 7 8.93 8.65 0.66
N ILE A 8 8.46 7.96 -0.37
CA ILE A 8 7.69 6.71 -0.23
C ILE A 8 8.66 5.52 -0.31
N LEU A 9 8.58 4.61 0.66
CA LEU A 9 9.39 3.40 0.70
C LEU A 9 8.55 2.17 0.33
N GLY A 10 8.89 1.55 -0.80
CA GLY A 10 8.18 0.39 -1.35
C GLY A 10 7.20 0.76 -2.47
N SER A 11 6.75 -0.25 -3.22
CA SER A 11 5.82 -0.13 -4.36
C SER A 11 4.64 -1.11 -4.26
N GLY A 12 4.32 -1.55 -3.06
CA GLY A 12 3.14 -2.39 -2.79
C GLY A 12 1.83 -1.59 -2.83
N PRO A 13 0.68 -2.25 -2.62
CA PRO A 13 -0.64 -1.62 -2.69
C PRO A 13 -0.77 -0.38 -1.81
N ALA A 14 -0.39 -0.46 -0.54
CA ALA A 14 -0.46 0.68 0.38
C ALA A 14 0.39 1.86 -0.08
N ALA A 15 1.61 1.60 -0.57
CA ALA A 15 2.50 2.63 -1.09
C ALA A 15 1.91 3.31 -2.33
N LEU A 16 1.33 2.54 -3.26
CA LEU A 16 0.70 3.09 -4.46
C LEU A 16 -0.62 3.82 -4.15
N CYS A 17 -1.43 3.35 -3.20
CA CYS A 17 -2.60 4.09 -2.74
C CYS A 17 -2.20 5.46 -2.21
N LEU A 18 -1.23 5.51 -1.30
CA LEU A 18 -0.72 6.76 -0.77
C LEU A 18 -0.14 7.65 -1.87
N ALA A 19 0.68 7.09 -2.76
CA ALA A 19 1.28 7.80 -3.89
C ALA A 19 0.22 8.41 -4.82
N SER A 20 -0.83 7.67 -5.14
CA SER A 20 -1.90 8.12 -6.03
C SER A 20 -2.68 9.31 -5.46
N GLU A 21 -2.91 9.35 -4.15
CA GLU A 21 -3.58 10.47 -3.49
C GLU A 21 -2.66 11.68 -3.34
N LEU A 22 -1.41 11.46 -2.93
CA LEU A 22 -0.44 12.53 -2.76
C LEU A 22 -0.03 13.19 -4.10
N ALA A 23 -0.02 12.42 -5.20
CA ALA A 23 0.28 12.96 -6.52
C ALA A 23 -0.74 14.00 -7.01
N LYS A 24 -1.93 14.05 -6.41
CA LYS A 24 -2.95 15.08 -6.68
C LYS A 24 -2.62 16.42 -6.00
N GLN A 25 -1.64 16.42 -5.10
CA GLN A 25 -1.19 17.58 -4.37
C GLN A 25 0.06 18.17 -5.05
N ASN A 26 0.32 19.46 -4.84
CA ASN A 26 1.53 20.11 -5.33
C ASN A 26 2.71 19.86 -4.37
N LEU A 27 3.14 18.59 -4.28
CA LEU A 27 4.20 18.13 -3.40
C LEU A 27 5.37 17.55 -4.20
N ASN A 28 6.59 17.75 -3.71
CA ASN A 28 7.79 17.14 -4.27
C ASN A 28 7.96 15.72 -3.68
N ILE A 29 7.55 14.71 -4.45
CA ILE A 29 7.46 13.33 -4.01
C ILE A 29 8.41 12.45 -4.83
N LYS A 30 9.14 11.55 -4.15
CA LYS A 30 9.86 10.44 -4.79
C LYS A 30 9.51 9.12 -4.12
N GLY A 31 9.64 8.05 -4.87
CA GLY A 31 9.53 6.69 -4.35
C GLY A 31 10.84 5.93 -4.48
N ILE A 32 11.13 5.03 -3.55
CA ILE A 32 12.20 4.05 -3.68
C ILE A 32 11.66 2.65 -3.46
N SER A 33 12.05 1.71 -4.30
CA SER A 33 11.67 0.31 -4.18
C SER A 33 12.64 -0.57 -4.97
N THR A 34 12.84 -1.78 -4.52
CA THR A 34 13.61 -2.82 -5.26
C THR A 34 12.89 -3.34 -6.49
N LYS A 35 11.57 -3.18 -6.53
CA LYS A 35 10.72 -3.58 -7.64
C LYS A 35 10.10 -2.35 -8.30
N SER A 36 9.99 -2.36 -9.62
CA SER A 36 9.25 -1.31 -10.32
C SER A 36 7.81 -1.23 -9.80
N PRO A 37 7.22 -0.03 -9.66
CA PRO A 37 5.80 0.11 -9.30
C PRO A 37 4.86 -0.52 -10.35
N HIS A 38 5.35 -0.76 -11.57
CA HIS A 38 4.63 -1.47 -12.64
C HIS A 38 4.77 -2.99 -12.57
N GLN A 39 5.65 -3.51 -11.71
CA GLN A 39 5.81 -4.95 -11.57
C GLN A 39 4.57 -5.52 -10.87
N LYS A 40 4.01 -6.59 -11.44
CA LYS A 40 2.86 -7.29 -10.86
C LYS A 40 3.13 -7.70 -9.43
N TRP A 41 2.17 -7.43 -8.55
CA TRP A 41 2.22 -7.92 -7.17
C TRP A 41 2.02 -9.45 -7.13
N GLU A 42 2.76 -10.11 -6.27
CA GLU A 42 2.75 -11.58 -6.16
C GLU A 42 1.65 -12.10 -5.21
N ASN A 43 1.25 -11.26 -4.22
CA ASN A 43 0.31 -11.64 -3.19
C ASN A 43 -1.13 -11.31 -3.58
N THR A 44 -2.06 -12.11 -3.13
CA THR A 44 -3.48 -11.77 -3.18
C THR A 44 -3.82 -10.78 -2.06
N TYR A 45 -4.73 -9.86 -2.34
CA TYR A 45 -5.18 -8.86 -1.37
C TYR A 45 -6.69 -8.88 -1.26
N GLY A 46 -7.15 -8.88 -0.02
CA GLY A 46 -8.55 -8.76 0.29
C GLY A 46 -8.81 -7.56 1.20
N ILE A 47 -10.04 -7.05 1.15
CA ILE A 47 -10.47 -5.84 1.85
C ILE A 47 -11.95 -5.95 2.21
N TRP A 48 -12.42 -5.22 3.19
CA TRP A 48 -13.85 -5.02 3.36
C TRP A 48 -14.40 -4.24 2.17
N ALA A 49 -15.42 -4.78 1.50
CA ALA A 49 -15.91 -4.20 0.24
C ALA A 49 -16.37 -2.74 0.40
N SER A 50 -16.93 -2.40 1.57
CA SER A 50 -17.35 -1.04 1.90
C SER A 50 -16.22 -0.01 1.84
N GLU A 51 -14.98 -0.42 2.16
CA GLU A 51 -13.83 0.49 2.09
C GLU A 51 -13.52 0.93 0.65
N LEU A 52 -13.66 0.03 -0.32
CA LEU A 52 -13.50 0.41 -1.73
C LEU A 52 -14.74 1.14 -2.29
N GLU A 53 -15.92 0.84 -1.77
CA GLU A 53 -17.15 1.53 -2.14
C GLU A 53 -17.09 3.03 -1.81
N GLU A 54 -16.56 3.38 -0.63
CA GLU A 54 -16.38 4.77 -0.20
C GLU A 54 -15.52 5.59 -1.18
N PHE A 55 -14.56 4.94 -1.84
CA PHE A 55 -13.70 5.57 -2.85
C PHE A 55 -14.21 5.42 -4.30
N GLY A 56 -15.38 4.82 -4.51
CA GLY A 56 -15.90 4.54 -5.85
C GLY A 56 -15.14 3.47 -6.61
N LEU A 57 -14.39 2.62 -5.93
CA LEU A 57 -13.50 1.61 -6.50
C LEU A 57 -14.05 0.18 -6.38
N ALA A 58 -15.33 0.02 -6.07
CA ALA A 58 -15.98 -1.30 -5.91
C ALA A 58 -15.86 -2.20 -7.14
N SER A 59 -15.80 -1.61 -8.35
CA SER A 59 -15.60 -2.33 -9.60
C SER A 59 -14.23 -3.01 -9.74
N LEU A 60 -13.30 -2.69 -8.86
CA LEU A 60 -11.96 -3.29 -8.80
C LEU A 60 -11.90 -4.57 -7.95
N LEU A 61 -13.04 -5.01 -7.39
CA LEU A 61 -13.15 -6.32 -6.76
C LEU A 61 -13.38 -7.40 -7.84
N SER A 62 -12.56 -8.45 -7.80
CA SER A 62 -12.72 -9.63 -8.67
C SER A 62 -13.72 -10.62 -8.11
N HIS A 63 -13.89 -10.63 -6.79
CA HIS A 63 -14.85 -11.47 -6.09
C HIS A 63 -15.32 -10.83 -4.79
N ARG A 64 -16.50 -11.24 -4.32
CA ARG A 64 -17.14 -10.70 -3.13
C ARG A 64 -17.84 -11.81 -2.36
N TRP A 65 -17.60 -11.89 -1.05
CA TRP A 65 -18.23 -12.84 -0.15
C TRP A 65 -19.06 -12.12 0.89
N SER A 66 -20.32 -12.47 0.96
CA SER A 66 -21.20 -12.13 2.08
C SER A 66 -21.10 -13.21 3.17
N LYS A 67 -21.53 -12.90 4.37
CA LYS A 67 -21.58 -13.84 5.50
C LYS A 67 -20.21 -14.40 5.91
N THR A 68 -19.21 -13.54 5.97
CA THR A 68 -17.87 -13.89 6.43
C THR A 68 -17.84 -14.12 7.94
N VAL A 69 -16.98 -15.05 8.35
CA VAL A 69 -16.74 -15.35 9.77
C VAL A 69 -15.24 -15.42 10.04
N SER A 70 -14.84 -15.06 11.25
CA SER A 70 -13.46 -15.25 11.72
C SER A 70 -13.44 -16.06 13.01
N TYR A 71 -12.35 -16.78 13.18
CA TYR A 71 -12.06 -17.56 14.38
C TYR A 71 -10.82 -16.97 15.03
N PHE A 72 -10.94 -16.59 16.30
CA PHE A 72 -9.83 -16.09 17.11
C PHE A 72 -9.59 -17.07 18.25
N GLY A 73 -8.38 -17.56 18.43
CA GLY A 73 -7.99 -18.44 19.51
C GLY A 73 -6.89 -19.44 19.13
N ASP A 74 -6.29 -20.05 20.15
CA ASP A 74 -5.10 -20.91 20.06
C ASP A 74 -5.37 -22.29 19.49
N GLY A 75 -6.11 -22.39 18.43
CA GLY A 75 -6.25 -23.64 17.70
C GLY A 75 -7.58 -24.32 17.83
N ILE A 76 -7.81 -25.16 16.84
CA ILE A 76 -9.02 -25.92 16.52
C ILE A 76 -9.51 -26.86 17.66
N LYS A 77 -8.77 -26.97 18.77
CA LYS A 77 -9.00 -27.97 19.82
C LYS A 77 -9.81 -27.50 21.02
N GLU A 78 -10.08 -26.22 21.17
CA GLU A 78 -10.89 -25.78 22.32
C GLU A 78 -12.38 -25.77 21.97
N LYS A 79 -13.13 -26.58 22.70
CA LYS A 79 -14.59 -26.52 22.74
C LYS A 79 -15.00 -25.14 23.22
N GLY A 80 -15.49 -24.30 22.34
CA GLY A 80 -15.97 -22.95 22.66
C GLY A 80 -15.50 -21.83 21.74
N ASN A 81 -14.69 -22.13 20.73
CA ASN A 81 -14.28 -21.15 19.75
C ASN A 81 -15.43 -20.85 18.78
N ASN A 82 -16.34 -19.97 19.20
CA ASN A 82 -17.45 -19.56 18.36
C ASN A 82 -16.95 -18.60 17.29
N PRO A 83 -17.35 -18.79 16.01
CA PRO A 83 -16.99 -17.87 14.96
C PRO A 83 -17.59 -16.48 15.21
N THR A 84 -16.78 -15.45 15.04
CA THR A 84 -17.26 -14.08 14.96
C THR A 84 -17.84 -13.84 13.59
N LYS A 85 -19.13 -13.54 13.51
CA LYS A 85 -19.80 -13.19 12.26
C LYS A 85 -19.54 -11.74 11.93
N HIS A 86 -19.23 -11.47 10.67
CA HIS A 86 -19.08 -10.12 10.16
C HIS A 86 -20.28 -9.73 9.32
N PHE A 87 -20.73 -8.48 9.49
CA PHE A 87 -21.87 -7.93 8.75
C PHE A 87 -21.45 -7.25 7.45
N TYR A 88 -20.15 -7.20 7.18
CA TYR A 88 -19.59 -6.59 5.98
C TYR A 88 -19.19 -7.67 4.97
N ASP A 89 -19.36 -7.36 3.70
CA ASP A 89 -18.85 -8.19 2.63
C ASP A 89 -17.33 -8.07 2.56
N TYR A 90 -16.67 -9.20 2.37
CA TYR A 90 -15.23 -9.24 2.13
C TYR A 90 -14.98 -9.37 0.63
N GLY A 91 -14.06 -8.60 0.09
CA GLY A 91 -13.74 -8.56 -1.32
C GLY A 91 -12.33 -9.03 -1.63
N LEU A 92 -12.16 -9.72 -2.75
CA LEU A 92 -10.87 -10.01 -3.35
C LEU A 92 -10.55 -8.92 -4.38
N ILE A 93 -9.44 -8.23 -4.21
CA ILE A 93 -9.02 -7.18 -5.13
C ILE A 93 -8.53 -7.79 -6.45
N ASN A 94 -9.02 -7.27 -7.58
CA ASN A 94 -8.39 -7.48 -8.87
C ASN A 94 -7.09 -6.70 -8.91
N GLN A 95 -5.97 -7.38 -8.64
CA GLN A 95 -4.65 -6.75 -8.48
C GLN A 95 -4.24 -5.91 -9.68
N GLU A 96 -4.40 -6.46 -10.88
CA GLU A 96 -3.98 -5.80 -12.12
C GLU A 96 -4.80 -4.53 -12.38
N ALA A 97 -6.12 -4.63 -12.25
CA ALA A 97 -7.00 -3.48 -12.42
C ALA A 97 -6.74 -2.41 -11.36
N PHE A 98 -6.55 -2.81 -10.11
CA PHE A 98 -6.30 -1.90 -9.00
C PHE A 98 -4.93 -1.21 -9.14
N GLN A 99 -3.87 -1.96 -9.42
CA GLN A 99 -2.54 -1.39 -9.67
C GLN A 99 -2.55 -0.42 -10.84
N THR A 100 -3.20 -0.79 -11.94
CA THR A 100 -3.33 0.06 -13.13
C THR A 100 -4.04 1.36 -12.80
N GLU A 101 -5.13 1.31 -12.03
CA GLU A 101 -5.88 2.50 -11.62
C GLU A 101 -5.04 3.45 -10.78
N LEU A 102 -4.34 2.93 -9.78
CA LEU A 102 -3.46 3.73 -8.92
C LEU A 102 -2.32 4.39 -9.70
N LEU A 103 -1.71 3.65 -10.63
CA LEU A 103 -0.58 4.14 -11.43
C LEU A 103 -0.97 5.28 -12.39
N LYS A 104 -2.25 5.40 -12.79
CA LYS A 104 -2.71 6.54 -13.60
C LYS A 104 -2.40 7.88 -12.95
N SER A 105 -2.57 7.96 -11.64
CA SER A 105 -2.32 9.18 -10.87
C SER A 105 -0.85 9.38 -10.50
N CYS A 106 -0.04 8.32 -10.50
CA CYS A 106 1.37 8.35 -10.06
C CYS A 106 2.37 8.83 -11.12
N LYS A 107 1.92 9.27 -12.32
CA LYS A 107 2.80 9.57 -13.46
C LYS A 107 3.88 10.63 -13.20
N GLY A 108 3.66 11.54 -12.25
CA GLY A 108 4.62 12.57 -11.89
C GLY A 108 5.64 12.15 -10.83
N ILE A 109 5.49 10.99 -10.22
CA ILE A 109 6.36 10.51 -9.15
C ILE A 109 7.55 9.76 -9.74
N GLN A 110 8.75 10.23 -9.45
CA GLN A 110 9.99 9.52 -9.80
C GLN A 110 10.21 8.35 -8.84
N TRP A 111 10.31 7.15 -9.38
CA TRP A 111 10.66 5.95 -8.65
C TRP A 111 12.11 5.56 -8.90
N LEU A 112 12.88 5.36 -7.83
CA LEU A 112 14.27 4.93 -7.87
C LEU A 112 14.34 3.45 -7.49
N ASN A 113 15.13 2.68 -8.25
CA ASN A 113 15.40 1.28 -7.93
C ASN A 113 16.47 1.20 -6.84
N GLU A 114 16.02 1.27 -5.58
CA GLU A 114 16.86 1.35 -4.40
C GLU A 114 16.29 0.57 -3.23
N THR A 115 17.15 0.20 -2.30
CA THR A 115 16.78 -0.43 -1.03
C THR A 115 17.16 0.48 0.12
N ALA A 116 16.19 0.88 0.93
CA ALA A 116 16.46 1.60 2.17
C ALA A 116 17.21 0.69 3.16
N LYS A 117 18.37 1.14 3.64
CA LYS A 117 19.20 0.44 4.64
C LYS A 117 18.98 1.01 6.03
N LEU A 118 18.88 2.33 6.13
CA LEU A 118 18.81 3.03 7.41
C LEU A 118 17.98 4.30 7.25
N ILE A 119 17.14 4.57 8.24
CA ILE A 119 16.39 5.81 8.35
C ILE A 119 16.83 6.50 9.64
N LYS A 120 17.18 7.79 9.53
CA LYS A 120 17.48 8.66 10.66
C LYS A 120 16.55 9.86 10.61
N SER A 121 15.92 10.20 11.71
CA SER A 121 15.04 11.36 11.79
C SER A 121 15.57 12.33 12.84
N GLU A 122 15.77 13.58 12.45
CA GLU A 122 16.22 14.66 13.31
C GLU A 122 15.60 15.98 12.84
N ASN A 123 15.15 16.80 13.77
CA ASN A 123 14.61 18.14 13.49
C ASN A 123 13.53 18.16 12.39
N LYS A 124 12.59 17.20 12.44
CA LYS A 124 11.49 17.03 11.45
C LYS A 124 11.96 16.70 10.03
N ILE A 125 13.19 16.27 9.86
CA ILE A 125 13.72 15.77 8.59
C ILE A 125 14.15 14.33 8.79
N SER A 126 13.74 13.48 7.87
CA SER A 126 14.17 12.07 7.80
C SER A 126 15.19 11.91 6.67
N GLU A 127 16.34 11.34 6.99
CA GLU A 127 17.35 10.93 6.02
C GLU A 127 17.27 9.44 5.81
N VAL A 128 17.05 9.01 4.59
CA VAL A 128 17.09 7.61 4.17
C VAL A 128 18.42 7.35 3.48
N ILE A 129 19.15 6.36 3.97
CA ILE A 129 20.41 5.89 3.40
C ILE A 129 20.14 4.55 2.71
N CYS A 130 20.38 4.48 1.41
CA CYS A 130 20.20 3.29 0.61
C CYS A 130 21.41 2.35 0.69
N LEU A 131 21.24 1.09 0.27
CA LEU A 131 22.33 0.13 0.19
C LEU A 131 23.43 0.56 -0.79
N SER A 132 23.08 1.27 -1.86
CA SER A 132 24.02 1.87 -2.82
C SER A 132 24.85 3.01 -2.25
N GLY A 133 24.51 3.52 -1.07
CA GLY A 133 25.08 4.72 -0.48
C GLY A 133 24.34 6.01 -0.86
N LEU A 134 23.34 5.96 -1.72
CA LEU A 134 22.47 7.10 -2.03
C LEU A 134 21.79 7.59 -0.75
N LYS A 135 21.75 8.90 -0.57
CA LYS A 135 21.06 9.54 0.56
C LYS A 135 19.95 10.45 0.04
N LEU A 136 18.79 10.30 0.63
CA LEU A 136 17.61 11.08 0.33
C LEU A 136 17.08 11.70 1.63
N LYS A 137 16.55 12.91 1.55
CA LYS A 137 15.95 13.59 2.70
C LYS A 137 14.51 13.97 2.40
N ALA A 138 13.64 13.79 3.39
CA ALA A 138 12.24 14.21 3.34
C ALA A 138 11.80 14.83 4.68
N ARG A 139 10.73 15.61 4.65
CA ARG A 139 10.09 16.23 5.82
C ARG A 139 9.15 15.26 6.53
#